data_2e0059a7b69a1abd101cb3f0df31d4c8
#
_entry.id   2e0059a7b69a1abd101cb3f0df31d4c8
#
_cell.length_a   1.000
_cell.length_b   1.000
_cell.length_c   1.000
_cell.angle_alpha   90.00
_cell.angle_beta   90.00
_cell.angle_gamma   90.00
#
_symmetry.space_group_name_H-M   'P 1'
#
loop_
_entity.id
_entity.type
_entity.pdbx_description
1 polymer ?
#
loop_
_entity_poly.entity_id
_entity_poly.type
_entity_poly.pdbx_seq_one_letter_code
_entity_poly.pdbx_strand_id
1 'polypeptide(L)'
;DVVTGGYPLDVQPLSQFDSGFVFGTPEIYGARLCVTVPNNLDGIWVVGKSVGFDPIAASSARVVPFGMALGEAVGLAASKASSENLTPHMILKNIVAQQEIRSELLTRGAVLPPLHDKSPLGPRSHPNYQAYRLLLSRGLAVGGYDNDPNLDEPMSALNYLYLLSNIGTRFLNNSLLGRDLLNLYGTSERSLTPKLALEITQLAACIATSCPLQSTEKPLPDLNLMIFDLHLSNPISRGQMYQLAVTIAGLDIF
;
A
#
# COMPACT_ATOMS: atom_id res chain seq x y z
N ASP A 1 14.46 -9.06 -15.89
CA ASP A 1 13.08 -8.65 -16.10
C ASP A 1 12.66 -8.89 -17.55
N VAL A 2 11.42 -9.28 -17.73
CA VAL A 2 10.83 -9.60 -19.05
C VAL A 2 9.65 -8.69 -19.40
N VAL A 3 9.22 -7.87 -18.47
CA VAL A 3 8.21 -6.82 -18.64
C VAL A 3 8.51 -5.67 -17.70
N THR A 4 8.10 -4.48 -18.07
CA THR A 4 8.17 -3.26 -17.24
C THR A 4 6.80 -2.62 -17.09
N GLY A 5 6.58 -1.96 -15.97
CA GLY A 5 5.38 -1.20 -15.65
C GLY A 5 5.71 0.07 -14.88
N GLY A 6 4.76 0.99 -14.81
CA GLY A 6 4.90 2.27 -14.10
C GLY A 6 3.55 2.83 -13.68
N TYR A 7 2.52 1.98 -13.59
CA TYR A 7 1.19 2.40 -13.16
C TYR A 7 1.16 2.70 -11.65
N PRO A 8 0.39 3.70 -11.20
CA PRO A 8 0.23 3.98 -9.78
C PRO A 8 -0.19 2.76 -8.96
N LEU A 9 0.29 2.70 -7.72
CA LEU A 9 -0.11 1.70 -6.74
C LEU A 9 -1.50 2.08 -6.20
N ASP A 10 -2.54 1.64 -6.91
CA ASP A 10 -3.94 1.97 -6.67
C ASP A 10 -4.60 0.85 -5.86
N VAL A 11 -4.70 1.05 -4.55
CA VAL A 11 -5.27 0.08 -3.62
C VAL A 11 -6.79 0.27 -3.55
N GLN A 12 -7.53 -0.77 -3.91
CA GLN A 12 -8.99 -0.77 -3.88
C GLN A 12 -9.53 -1.02 -2.46
N PRO A 13 -10.72 -0.50 -2.12
CA PRO A 13 -11.36 -0.77 -0.85
C PRO A 13 -11.71 -2.26 -0.70
N LEU A 14 -11.60 -2.78 0.52
CA LEU A 14 -11.98 -4.15 0.86
C LEU A 14 -13.47 -4.28 1.20
N SER A 15 -14.10 -3.18 1.62
CA SER A 15 -15.52 -3.13 2.00
C SER A 15 -16.07 -1.71 1.82
N GLN A 16 -17.39 -1.54 2.04
CA GLN A 16 -18.03 -0.21 2.06
C GLN A 16 -17.56 0.70 3.20
N PHE A 17 -16.87 0.16 4.20
CA PHE A 17 -16.31 0.91 5.35
C PHE A 17 -14.81 1.18 5.22
N ASP A 18 -14.22 0.81 4.09
CA ASP A 18 -12.82 1.02 3.74
C ASP A 18 -12.74 1.97 2.55
N SER A 19 -11.69 2.76 2.44
CA SER A 19 -11.44 3.62 1.28
C SER A 19 -10.30 3.07 0.43
N GLY A 20 -10.47 3.14 -0.89
CA GLY A 20 -9.35 2.99 -1.81
C GLY A 20 -8.44 4.21 -1.73
N PHE A 21 -7.17 4.04 -2.04
CA PHE A 21 -6.19 5.13 -2.07
C PHE A 21 -5.03 4.84 -3.01
N VAL A 22 -4.42 5.91 -3.51
CA VAL A 22 -3.18 5.81 -4.27
C VAL A 22 -2.00 5.85 -3.31
N PHE A 23 -1.33 4.71 -3.17
CA PHE A 23 -0.16 4.55 -2.31
C PHE A 23 1.04 5.36 -2.81
N GLY A 24 1.22 5.41 -4.11
CA GLY A 24 2.24 6.17 -4.79
C GLY A 24 2.32 5.79 -6.26
N THR A 25 3.09 6.55 -7.01
CA THR A 25 3.42 6.24 -8.41
C THR A 25 4.86 5.73 -8.44
N PRO A 26 5.09 4.43 -8.66
CA PRO A 26 6.44 3.91 -8.80
C PRO A 26 7.06 4.48 -10.06
N GLU A 27 8.37 4.62 -10.06
CA GLU A 27 9.07 4.68 -11.34
C GLU A 27 8.89 3.37 -12.09
N ILE A 28 9.54 3.26 -13.24
CA ILE A 28 9.48 2.02 -14.00
C ILE A 28 10.03 0.88 -13.13
N TYR A 29 9.24 -0.14 -12.92
CA TYR A 29 9.62 -1.39 -12.27
C TYR A 29 9.59 -2.55 -13.25
N GLY A 30 10.29 -3.63 -12.94
CA GLY A 30 10.33 -4.83 -13.75
C GLY A 30 9.72 -6.04 -13.07
N ALA A 31 9.22 -6.98 -13.87
CA ALA A 31 8.90 -8.31 -13.38
C ALA A 31 9.70 -9.39 -14.10
N ARG A 32 10.01 -10.43 -13.36
CA ARG A 32 10.76 -11.60 -13.83
C ARG A 32 9.81 -12.74 -14.19
N LEU A 33 10.26 -13.68 -14.99
CA LEU A 33 9.48 -14.88 -15.32
C LEU A 33 9.03 -15.70 -14.10
N CYS A 34 9.76 -15.64 -12.99
CA CYS A 34 9.41 -16.42 -11.80
C CYS A 34 8.03 -16.10 -11.22
N VAL A 35 7.49 -14.89 -11.43
CA VAL A 35 6.13 -14.54 -10.97
C VAL A 35 5.04 -15.29 -11.75
N THR A 36 5.37 -15.91 -12.87
CA THR A 36 4.44 -16.62 -13.77
C THR A 36 4.46 -18.14 -13.57
N VAL A 37 5.31 -18.65 -12.69
CA VAL A 37 5.46 -20.10 -12.47
C VAL A 37 5.07 -20.45 -11.04
N PRO A 38 4.02 -21.27 -10.83
CA PRO A 38 3.61 -21.70 -9.50
C PRO A 38 4.68 -22.55 -8.81
N ASN A 39 4.94 -22.33 -7.53
CA ASN A 39 6.01 -23.04 -6.80
C ASN A 39 5.86 -24.58 -6.76
N ASN A 40 4.63 -25.05 -6.66
CA ASN A 40 4.33 -26.48 -6.41
C ASN A 40 3.73 -27.20 -7.62
N LEU A 41 3.69 -26.55 -8.78
CA LEU A 41 3.17 -27.14 -10.02
C LEU A 41 4.17 -26.89 -11.14
N ASP A 42 4.45 -27.92 -11.94
CA ASP A 42 5.27 -27.80 -13.14
C ASP A 42 4.44 -27.96 -14.42
N GLY A 43 5.00 -27.52 -15.55
CA GLY A 43 4.30 -27.57 -16.84
C GLY A 43 3.24 -26.48 -17.05
N ILE A 44 3.10 -25.52 -16.12
CA ILE A 44 2.09 -24.46 -16.15
C ILE A 44 2.76 -23.08 -16.08
N TRP A 45 2.25 -22.18 -16.91
CA TRP A 45 2.54 -20.74 -16.86
C TRP A 45 1.26 -19.98 -16.50
N VAL A 46 1.37 -18.99 -15.64
CA VAL A 46 0.25 -18.12 -15.23
C VAL A 46 0.49 -16.71 -15.74
N VAL A 47 -0.52 -16.09 -16.32
CA VAL A 47 -0.48 -14.72 -16.84
C VAL A 47 -1.67 -13.90 -16.39
N GLY A 48 -1.60 -12.58 -16.59
CA GLY A 48 -2.67 -11.66 -16.21
C GLY A 48 -2.72 -11.41 -14.71
N LYS A 49 -3.93 -11.25 -14.17
CA LYS A 49 -4.12 -10.83 -12.76
C LYS A 49 -3.81 -11.91 -11.72
N SER A 50 -3.61 -13.15 -12.14
CA SER A 50 -3.37 -14.29 -11.27
C SER A 50 -1.89 -14.60 -11.03
N VAL A 51 -0.99 -13.80 -11.58
CA VAL A 51 0.46 -13.97 -11.37
C VAL A 51 0.86 -13.72 -9.91
N GLY A 52 2.00 -14.26 -9.51
CA GLY A 52 2.48 -14.26 -8.12
C GLY A 52 3.03 -12.90 -7.66
N PHE A 53 2.17 -11.89 -7.59
CA PHE A 53 2.46 -10.62 -6.93
C PHE A 53 1.82 -10.55 -5.56
N ASP A 54 2.47 -9.85 -4.62
CA ASP A 54 1.79 -9.42 -3.39
C ASP A 54 0.68 -8.38 -3.71
N PRO A 55 -0.27 -8.15 -2.78
CA PRO A 55 -1.40 -7.26 -3.05
C PRO A 55 -1.03 -5.82 -3.44
N ILE A 56 0.06 -5.27 -2.90
CA ILE A 56 0.50 -3.90 -3.22
C ILE A 56 1.09 -3.86 -4.63
N ALA A 57 2.01 -4.77 -4.96
CA ALA A 57 2.56 -4.88 -6.31
C ALA A 57 1.46 -5.18 -7.35
N ALA A 58 0.51 -6.06 -7.01
CA ALA A 58 -0.63 -6.37 -7.87
C ALA A 58 -1.50 -5.14 -8.15
N SER A 59 -1.60 -4.18 -7.22
CA SER A 59 -2.40 -2.97 -7.42
C SER A 59 -1.92 -2.11 -8.60
N SER A 60 -0.65 -2.19 -8.94
CA SER A 60 -0.05 -1.57 -10.13
C SER A 60 0.03 -2.54 -11.32
N ALA A 61 0.49 -3.76 -11.11
CA ALA A 61 0.78 -4.73 -12.17
C ALA A 61 -0.46 -5.38 -12.81
N ARG A 62 -1.66 -5.13 -12.28
CA ARG A 62 -2.94 -5.68 -12.79
C ARG A 62 -3.48 -5.01 -14.07
N VAL A 63 -2.84 -3.96 -14.57
CA VAL A 63 -3.31 -3.23 -15.76
C VAL A 63 -3.12 -4.05 -17.03
N VAL A 64 -4.06 -3.89 -17.96
CA VAL A 64 -4.11 -4.71 -19.18
C VAL A 64 -2.81 -4.66 -20.00
N PRO A 65 -2.18 -3.49 -20.26
CA PRO A 65 -0.95 -3.46 -21.05
C PRO A 65 0.20 -4.24 -20.42
N PHE A 66 0.34 -4.19 -19.09
CA PHE A 66 1.33 -4.98 -18.36
C PHE A 66 1.08 -6.49 -18.53
N GLY A 67 -0.19 -6.90 -18.39
CA GLY A 67 -0.59 -8.29 -18.58
C GLY A 67 -0.36 -8.79 -20.01
N MET A 68 -0.57 -7.94 -21.02
CA MET A 68 -0.29 -8.27 -22.43
C MET A 68 1.21 -8.48 -22.67
N ALA A 69 2.05 -7.55 -22.22
CA ALA A 69 3.51 -7.66 -22.35
C ALA A 69 4.07 -8.89 -21.59
N LEU A 70 3.54 -9.17 -20.39
CA LEU A 70 3.91 -10.37 -19.66
C LEU A 70 3.46 -11.64 -20.40
N GLY A 71 2.28 -11.61 -21.04
CA GLY A 71 1.78 -12.71 -21.88
C GLY A 71 2.69 -13.00 -23.05
N GLU A 72 3.21 -11.97 -23.74
CA GLU A 72 4.20 -12.14 -24.81
C GLU A 72 5.48 -12.81 -24.29
N ALA A 73 6.01 -12.34 -23.17
CA ALA A 73 7.20 -12.92 -22.56
C ALA A 73 7.01 -14.40 -22.18
N VAL A 74 5.84 -14.73 -21.64
CA VAL A 74 5.48 -16.12 -21.30
C VAL A 74 5.30 -16.96 -22.56
N GLY A 75 4.71 -16.43 -23.62
CA GLY A 75 4.58 -17.10 -24.89
C GLY A 75 5.93 -17.52 -25.49
N LEU A 76 6.92 -16.62 -25.45
CA LEU A 76 8.30 -16.94 -25.86
C LEU A 76 8.94 -17.98 -24.95
N ALA A 77 8.77 -17.85 -23.63
CA ALA A 77 9.30 -18.82 -22.68
C ALA A 77 8.68 -20.21 -22.86
N ALA A 78 7.39 -20.28 -23.10
CA ALA A 78 6.68 -21.54 -23.35
C ALA A 78 7.09 -22.18 -24.68
N SER A 79 7.26 -21.38 -25.74
CA SER A 79 7.76 -21.86 -27.03
C SER A 79 9.15 -22.44 -26.90
N LYS A 80 10.06 -21.75 -26.20
CA LYS A 80 11.43 -22.24 -25.94
C LYS A 80 11.41 -23.50 -25.07
N ALA A 81 10.62 -23.53 -24.02
CA ALA A 81 10.46 -24.71 -23.15
C ALA A 81 10.02 -25.94 -23.97
N SER A 82 9.03 -25.74 -24.86
CA SER A 82 8.54 -26.82 -25.74
C SER A 82 9.60 -27.30 -26.74
N SER A 83 10.30 -26.38 -27.40
CA SER A 83 11.30 -26.74 -28.44
C SER A 83 12.54 -27.42 -27.86
N GLU A 84 12.89 -27.14 -26.60
CA GLU A 84 14.05 -27.73 -25.93
C GLU A 84 13.69 -28.84 -24.94
N ASN A 85 12.42 -29.22 -24.88
CA ASN A 85 11.88 -30.22 -23.93
C ASN A 85 12.21 -29.86 -22.47
N LEU A 86 12.06 -28.57 -22.10
CA LEU A 86 12.28 -28.04 -20.76
C LEU A 86 10.96 -27.78 -20.07
N THR A 87 10.97 -27.81 -18.74
CA THR A 87 9.82 -27.37 -17.92
C THR A 87 9.94 -25.88 -17.58
N PRO A 88 8.86 -25.21 -17.15
CA PRO A 88 8.91 -23.84 -16.64
C PRO A 88 9.99 -23.61 -15.58
N HIS A 89 10.10 -24.52 -14.61
CA HIS A 89 11.10 -24.45 -13.56
C HIS A 89 12.54 -24.62 -14.10
N MET A 90 12.73 -25.41 -15.16
CA MET A 90 14.06 -25.53 -15.80
C MET A 90 14.43 -24.25 -16.52
N ILE A 91 13.50 -23.57 -17.20
CA ILE A 91 13.71 -22.24 -17.78
C ILE A 91 14.12 -21.22 -16.71
N LEU A 92 13.45 -21.21 -15.54
CA LEU A 92 13.79 -20.31 -14.45
C LEU A 92 15.20 -20.53 -13.87
N LYS A 93 15.72 -21.74 -13.95
CA LYS A 93 17.09 -22.09 -13.50
C LYS A 93 18.14 -21.86 -14.58
N ASN A 94 17.74 -21.72 -15.83
CA ASN A 94 18.64 -21.57 -16.98
C ASN A 94 18.81 -20.08 -17.34
N ILE A 95 19.90 -19.49 -16.89
CA ILE A 95 20.23 -18.08 -17.12
C ILE A 95 20.38 -17.77 -18.62
N VAL A 96 20.94 -18.69 -19.41
CA VAL A 96 21.11 -18.50 -20.86
C VAL A 96 19.75 -18.43 -21.54
N ALA A 97 18.85 -19.37 -21.23
CA ALA A 97 17.49 -19.38 -21.77
C ALA A 97 16.74 -18.08 -21.43
N GLN A 98 16.87 -17.57 -20.22
CA GLN A 98 16.27 -16.29 -19.82
C GLN A 98 16.85 -15.09 -20.58
N GLN A 99 18.15 -15.09 -20.83
CA GLN A 99 18.81 -14.04 -21.63
C GLN A 99 18.35 -14.06 -23.09
N GLU A 100 18.22 -15.25 -23.68
CA GLU A 100 17.72 -15.40 -25.03
C GLU A 100 16.25 -14.93 -25.17
N ILE A 101 15.39 -15.30 -24.22
CA ILE A 101 14.00 -14.80 -24.15
C ILE A 101 14.00 -13.27 -24.07
N ARG A 102 14.83 -12.69 -23.21
CA ARG A 102 14.93 -11.24 -23.08
C ARG A 102 15.46 -10.58 -24.35
N SER A 103 16.45 -11.15 -25.02
CA SER A 103 16.98 -10.65 -26.28
C SER A 103 15.94 -10.67 -27.38
N GLU A 104 15.15 -11.75 -27.47
CA GLU A 104 14.09 -11.87 -28.43
C GLU A 104 12.99 -10.82 -28.17
N LEU A 105 12.59 -10.59 -26.90
CA LEU A 105 11.65 -9.52 -26.54
C LEU A 105 12.15 -8.16 -26.99
N LEU A 106 13.42 -7.83 -26.76
CA LEU A 106 14.03 -6.56 -27.21
C LEU A 106 14.01 -6.44 -28.73
N THR A 107 14.31 -7.52 -29.45
CA THR A 107 14.25 -7.55 -30.93
C THR A 107 12.84 -7.30 -31.45
N ARG A 108 11.82 -7.72 -30.72
CA ARG A 108 10.40 -7.49 -31.01
C ARG A 108 9.91 -6.10 -30.59
N GLY A 109 10.76 -5.29 -29.97
CA GLY A 109 10.44 -3.92 -29.58
C GLY A 109 9.94 -3.77 -28.14
N ALA A 110 10.13 -4.77 -27.27
CA ALA A 110 9.82 -4.64 -25.85
C ALA A 110 10.69 -3.55 -25.20
N VAL A 111 10.09 -2.71 -24.37
CA VAL A 111 10.79 -1.66 -23.64
C VAL A 111 11.24 -2.21 -22.28
N LEU A 112 12.50 -2.56 -22.17
CA LEU A 112 13.11 -3.15 -20.97
C LEU A 112 14.36 -2.34 -20.55
N PRO A 113 14.18 -1.09 -20.07
CA PRO A 113 15.28 -0.24 -19.68
C PRO A 113 16.03 -0.79 -18.45
N PRO A 114 17.26 -0.34 -18.19
CA PRO A 114 17.91 -0.57 -16.92
C PRO A 114 17.05 0.01 -15.78
N LEU A 115 16.91 -0.77 -14.72
CA LEU A 115 16.16 -0.36 -13.53
C LEU A 115 17.15 0.02 -12.42
N HIS A 116 16.80 1.06 -11.68
CA HIS A 116 17.58 1.55 -10.54
C HIS A 116 16.66 1.71 -9.34
N ASP A 117 17.12 1.21 -8.19
CA ASP A 117 16.43 1.43 -6.93
C ASP A 117 16.53 2.90 -6.52
N LYS A 118 15.40 3.53 -6.27
CA LYS A 118 15.35 4.89 -5.71
C LYS A 118 15.11 4.89 -4.21
N SER A 119 15.59 5.97 -3.60
CA SER A 119 15.36 6.22 -2.17
C SER A 119 13.86 6.39 -1.86
N PRO A 120 13.42 6.00 -0.64
CA PRO A 120 12.05 6.23 -0.20
C PRO A 120 11.62 7.69 -0.35
N LEU A 121 10.39 7.85 -0.74
CA LEU A 121 9.74 9.13 -1.02
C LEU A 121 9.52 9.99 0.23
N GLY A 122 9.49 11.29 0.05
CA GLY A 122 9.08 12.27 1.04
C GLY A 122 10.20 13.02 1.75
N PRO A 123 9.85 14.12 2.41
CA PRO A 123 10.78 15.00 3.10
C PRO A 123 11.27 14.38 4.42
N ARG A 124 12.43 13.75 4.42
CA ARG A 124 13.02 13.06 5.58
C ARG A 124 13.24 13.98 6.79
N SER A 125 13.35 15.29 6.57
CA SER A 125 13.53 16.31 7.60
C SER A 125 12.21 16.74 8.27
N HIS A 126 11.06 16.32 7.74
CA HIS A 126 9.78 16.74 8.31
C HIS A 126 9.54 16.06 9.68
N PRO A 127 9.04 16.80 10.72
CA PRO A 127 8.84 16.25 12.06
C PRO A 127 8.00 14.96 12.09
N ASN A 128 6.96 14.91 11.27
CA ASN A 128 6.04 13.78 11.19
C ASN A 128 6.45 12.71 10.14
N TYR A 129 7.67 12.80 9.57
CA TYR A 129 8.12 11.85 8.54
C TYR A 129 8.17 10.41 9.05
N GLN A 130 8.55 10.19 10.31
CA GLN A 130 8.62 8.85 10.88
C GLN A 130 7.24 8.20 10.95
N ALA A 131 6.22 8.93 11.39
CA ALA A 131 4.84 8.45 11.41
C ALA A 131 4.35 8.09 10.00
N TYR A 132 4.59 8.99 9.03
CA TYR A 132 4.29 8.72 7.63
C TYR A 132 4.99 7.44 7.14
N ARG A 133 6.29 7.28 7.36
CA ARG A 133 7.07 6.13 6.93
C ARG A 133 6.58 4.82 7.54
N LEU A 134 6.21 4.82 8.83
CA LEU A 134 5.67 3.65 9.52
C LEU A 134 4.35 3.20 8.91
N LEU A 135 3.43 4.15 8.67
CA LEU A 135 2.16 3.84 8.02
C LEU A 135 2.33 3.45 6.56
N LEU A 136 3.26 4.11 5.84
CA LEU A 136 3.59 3.78 4.46
C LEU A 136 4.07 2.32 4.33
N SER A 137 4.97 1.88 5.22
CA SER A 137 5.47 0.49 5.22
C SER A 137 4.38 -0.56 5.49
N ARG A 138 3.22 -0.14 5.96
CA ARG A 138 2.05 -0.97 6.24
C ARG A 138 0.91 -0.78 5.22
N GLY A 139 1.13 0.01 4.16
CA GLY A 139 0.09 0.32 3.18
C GLY A 139 -1.05 1.18 3.73
N LEU A 140 -0.77 1.98 4.76
CA LEU A 140 -1.77 2.80 5.47
C LEU A 140 -1.61 4.30 5.20
N ALA A 141 -0.52 4.72 4.59
CA ALA A 141 -0.30 6.11 4.18
C ALA A 141 -0.37 6.26 2.67
N VAL A 142 -0.62 7.48 2.21
CA VAL A 142 -0.74 7.80 0.78
C VAL A 142 0.38 8.73 0.34
N GLY A 143 0.95 8.47 -0.85
CA GLY A 143 1.88 9.35 -1.54
C GLY A 143 1.25 10.08 -2.73
N GLY A 144 0.01 9.73 -3.09
CA GLY A 144 -0.66 10.31 -4.25
C GLY A 144 -0.01 9.92 -5.58
N TYR A 145 -0.38 10.62 -6.64
CA TYR A 145 0.16 10.39 -7.99
C TYR A 145 1.53 11.05 -8.22
N ASP A 146 1.86 12.06 -7.45
CA ASP A 146 3.10 12.85 -7.53
C ASP A 146 4.17 12.40 -6.53
N ASN A 147 3.85 11.40 -5.71
CA ASN A 147 4.70 10.89 -4.65
C ASN A 147 5.01 11.92 -3.55
N ASP A 148 4.21 12.97 -3.44
CA ASP A 148 4.30 13.93 -2.36
C ASP A 148 3.26 13.59 -1.28
N PRO A 149 3.68 13.23 -0.06
CA PRO A 149 2.74 12.97 1.02
C PRO A 149 2.02 14.23 1.52
N ASN A 150 2.44 15.43 1.13
CA ASN A 150 1.85 16.71 1.53
C ASN A 150 1.57 16.78 3.05
N LEU A 151 2.60 16.52 3.87
CA LEU A 151 2.45 16.34 5.32
C LEU A 151 1.92 17.56 6.05
N ASP A 152 2.07 18.76 5.49
CA ASP A 152 1.54 20.02 6.02
C ASP A 152 0.11 20.34 5.56
N GLU A 153 -0.46 19.52 4.65
CA GLU A 153 -1.80 19.77 4.14
C GLU A 153 -2.86 19.58 5.24
N PRO A 154 -3.80 20.56 5.39
CA PRO A 154 -4.92 20.44 6.31
C PRO A 154 -5.81 19.25 5.99
N MET A 155 -6.19 18.47 7.01
CA MET A 155 -7.00 17.28 6.84
C MET A 155 -8.45 17.47 7.25
N SER A 156 -9.34 16.71 6.59
CA SER A 156 -10.73 16.58 7.01
C SER A 156 -10.90 15.46 8.06
N ALA A 157 -11.95 15.56 8.85
CA ALA A 157 -12.32 14.49 9.77
C ALA A 157 -12.63 13.18 9.03
N LEU A 158 -13.21 13.27 7.84
CA LEU A 158 -13.50 12.10 7.01
C LEU A 158 -12.23 11.34 6.60
N ASN A 159 -11.17 12.07 6.20
CA ASN A 159 -9.87 11.46 5.88
C ASN A 159 -9.29 10.71 7.08
N TYR A 160 -9.46 11.27 8.29
CA TYR A 160 -9.01 10.61 9.51
C TYR A 160 -9.82 9.35 9.84
N LEU A 161 -11.14 9.41 9.70
CA LEU A 161 -12.02 8.26 9.88
C LEU A 161 -11.68 7.12 8.92
N TYR A 162 -11.44 7.43 7.65
CA TYR A 162 -11.00 6.42 6.67
C TYR A 162 -9.63 5.83 6.99
N LEU A 163 -8.68 6.64 7.44
CA LEU A 163 -7.37 6.12 7.88
C LEU A 163 -7.53 5.14 9.04
N LEU A 164 -8.34 5.47 10.05
CA LEU A 164 -8.61 4.59 11.18
C LEU A 164 -9.38 3.33 10.77
N SER A 165 -10.31 3.45 9.83
CA SER A 165 -10.99 2.30 9.24
C SER A 165 -10.01 1.34 8.56
N ASN A 166 -9.09 1.88 7.77
CA ASN A 166 -8.04 1.09 7.12
C ASN A 166 -7.10 0.42 8.14
N ILE A 167 -6.73 1.13 9.20
CA ILE A 167 -5.95 0.56 10.31
C ILE A 167 -6.72 -0.60 10.95
N GLY A 168 -7.98 -0.39 11.26
CA GLY A 168 -8.84 -1.42 11.84
C GLY A 168 -8.91 -2.68 10.97
N THR A 169 -9.27 -2.49 9.71
CA THR A 169 -9.52 -3.61 8.78
C THR A 169 -8.26 -4.32 8.35
N ARG A 170 -7.19 -3.57 8.05
CA ARG A 170 -5.99 -4.12 7.39
C ARG A 170 -4.87 -4.48 8.37
N PHE A 171 -4.84 -3.84 9.54
CA PHE A 171 -3.75 -3.99 10.49
C PHE A 171 -4.18 -4.63 11.82
N LEU A 172 -5.29 -4.18 12.41
CA LEU A 172 -5.79 -4.69 13.68
C LEU A 172 -6.74 -5.88 13.54
N ASN A 173 -7.09 -6.26 12.30
CA ASN A 173 -8.11 -7.27 12.01
C ASN A 173 -9.46 -6.99 12.71
N ASN A 174 -9.81 -5.71 12.84
CA ASN A 174 -11.02 -5.21 13.46
C ASN A 174 -11.83 -4.37 12.47
N SER A 175 -12.67 -5.02 11.67
CA SER A 175 -13.53 -4.36 10.66
C SER A 175 -14.65 -3.51 11.29
N LEU A 176 -14.95 -3.69 12.57
CA LEU A 176 -15.99 -2.92 13.27
C LEU A 176 -15.53 -1.50 13.57
N LEU A 177 -14.23 -1.27 13.78
CA LEU A 177 -13.68 0.03 14.11
C LEU A 177 -14.11 1.10 13.10
N GLY A 178 -13.91 0.85 11.81
CA GLY A 178 -14.28 1.80 10.76
C GLY A 178 -15.79 2.02 10.66
N ARG A 179 -16.56 0.95 10.72
CA ARG A 179 -18.03 1.02 10.68
C ARG A 179 -18.58 1.85 11.83
N ASP A 180 -18.12 1.61 13.04
CA ASP A 180 -18.66 2.25 14.22
C ASP A 180 -18.27 3.73 14.28
N LEU A 181 -17.04 4.08 13.88
CA LEU A 181 -16.61 5.46 13.76
C LEU A 181 -17.39 6.22 12.68
N LEU A 182 -17.57 5.65 11.49
CA LEU A 182 -18.31 6.29 10.40
C LEU A 182 -19.79 6.43 10.72
N ASN A 183 -20.40 5.49 11.44
CA ASN A 183 -21.79 5.60 11.90
C ASN A 183 -21.97 6.73 12.91
N LEU A 184 -20.99 6.98 13.80
CA LEU A 184 -21.08 8.02 14.83
C LEU A 184 -20.80 9.42 14.28
N TYR A 185 -19.78 9.56 13.44
CA TYR A 185 -19.32 10.88 12.96
C TYR A 185 -19.88 11.26 11.59
N GLY A 186 -20.43 10.30 10.86
CA GLY A 186 -20.96 10.49 9.51
C GLY A 186 -19.87 10.62 8.45
N THR A 187 -20.30 10.83 7.21
CA THR A 187 -19.42 10.92 6.02
C THR A 187 -19.28 12.34 5.48
N SER A 188 -19.68 13.35 6.26
CA SER A 188 -19.57 14.76 5.83
C SER A 188 -18.12 15.26 5.98
N GLU A 189 -17.64 15.94 4.94
CA GLU A 189 -16.35 16.62 5.02
C GLU A 189 -16.44 17.82 5.95
N ARG A 190 -15.63 17.82 7.00
CA ARG A 190 -15.44 18.92 7.94
C ARG A 190 -13.99 18.95 8.37
N SER A 191 -13.48 20.13 8.70
CA SER A 191 -12.11 20.29 9.16
C SER A 191 -11.81 19.42 10.39
N LEU A 192 -10.67 18.77 10.38
CA LEU A 192 -10.17 18.01 11.53
C LEU A 192 -9.54 18.99 12.54
N THR A 193 -10.35 19.47 13.48
CA THR A 193 -9.85 20.29 14.58
C THR A 193 -9.13 19.45 15.63
N PRO A 194 -8.20 20.03 16.45
CA PRO A 194 -7.54 19.30 17.54
C PRO A 194 -8.50 18.60 18.48
N LYS A 195 -9.58 19.28 18.89
CA LYS A 195 -10.60 18.70 19.75
C LYS A 195 -11.28 17.48 19.13
N LEU A 196 -11.73 17.61 17.87
CA LEU A 196 -12.38 16.52 17.15
C LEU A 196 -11.45 15.34 16.90
N ALA A 197 -10.19 15.61 16.57
CA ALA A 197 -9.18 14.57 16.39
C ALA A 197 -8.95 13.77 17.67
N LEU A 198 -8.89 14.48 18.81
CA LEU A 198 -8.74 13.84 20.11
C LEU A 198 -9.93 12.95 20.45
N GLU A 199 -11.16 13.45 20.27
CA GLU A 199 -12.40 12.68 20.50
C GLU A 199 -12.42 11.40 19.64
N ILE A 200 -12.12 11.52 18.36
CA ILE A 200 -12.07 10.37 17.43
C ILE A 200 -10.97 9.39 17.86
N THR A 201 -9.77 9.88 18.22
CA THR A 201 -8.64 9.04 18.63
C THR A 201 -8.96 8.25 19.89
N GLN A 202 -9.54 8.89 20.91
CA GLN A 202 -9.93 8.24 22.17
C GLN A 202 -10.98 7.15 21.92
N LEU A 203 -11.99 7.45 21.10
CA LEU A 203 -13.02 6.48 20.77
C LEU A 203 -12.46 5.31 19.96
N ALA A 204 -11.60 5.58 18.98
CA ALA A 204 -10.94 4.54 18.19
C ALA A 204 -10.11 3.59 19.05
N ALA A 205 -9.34 4.14 19.99
CA ALA A 205 -8.55 3.35 20.94
C ALA A 205 -9.45 2.50 21.85
N CYS A 206 -10.58 3.04 22.31
CA CYS A 206 -11.56 2.30 23.10
C CYS A 206 -12.17 1.13 22.32
N ILE A 207 -12.60 1.35 21.07
CA ILE A 207 -13.14 0.29 20.21
C ILE A 207 -12.06 -0.78 19.90
N ALA A 208 -10.83 -0.35 19.63
CA ALA A 208 -9.73 -1.26 19.33
C ALA A 208 -9.38 -2.19 20.52
N THR A 209 -9.51 -1.70 21.76
CA THR A 209 -9.23 -2.44 22.99
C THR A 209 -10.45 -3.12 23.61
N SER A 210 -11.62 -3.11 22.93
CA SER A 210 -12.88 -3.64 23.46
C SER A 210 -13.32 -2.99 24.78
N CYS A 211 -12.98 -1.72 24.99
CA CYS A 211 -13.42 -0.95 26.14
C CYS A 211 -14.94 -0.71 26.07
N PRO A 212 -15.71 -0.85 27.17
CA PRO A 212 -17.14 -0.53 27.17
C PRO A 212 -17.37 0.96 26.84
N LEU A 213 -18.16 1.25 25.81
CA LEU A 213 -18.47 2.61 25.32
C LEU A 213 -19.04 3.58 26.38
N GLN A 214 -19.40 3.08 27.56
CA GLN A 214 -19.99 3.89 28.65
C GLN A 214 -18.96 4.54 29.57
N SER A 215 -17.66 4.26 29.44
CA SER A 215 -16.64 4.83 30.31
C SER A 215 -15.85 5.95 29.61
N THR A 216 -16.54 7.02 29.19
CA THR A 216 -15.90 8.28 28.73
C THR A 216 -15.10 9.00 29.83
N GLU A 217 -15.13 8.46 31.08
CA GLU A 217 -14.49 9.06 32.24
C GLU A 217 -13.08 8.52 32.58
N LYS A 218 -12.59 7.47 31.90
CA LYS A 218 -11.19 7.05 32.05
C LYS A 218 -10.43 7.35 30.77
N PRO A 219 -9.70 8.48 30.72
CA PRO A 219 -8.71 8.66 29.67
C PRO A 219 -7.70 7.53 29.76
N LEU A 220 -7.34 6.95 28.62
CA LEU A 220 -6.14 6.11 28.54
C LEU A 220 -4.97 6.96 29.06
N PRO A 221 -4.33 6.64 30.20
CA PRO A 221 -3.46 7.55 30.92
C PRO A 221 -2.33 8.14 30.07
N ASP A 222 -1.86 7.38 29.09
CA ASP A 222 -0.72 7.75 28.25
C ASP A 222 -1.09 8.58 27.03
N LEU A 223 -2.33 8.52 26.55
CA LEU A 223 -2.77 9.23 25.35
C LEU A 223 -2.85 10.75 25.58
N ASN A 224 -3.27 11.17 26.77
CA ASN A 224 -3.33 12.61 27.14
C ASN A 224 -1.96 13.24 27.28
N LEU A 225 -0.95 12.53 27.76
CA LEU A 225 0.43 13.01 27.84
C LEU A 225 1.06 13.15 26.46
N MET A 226 0.85 12.18 25.56
CA MET A 226 1.39 12.24 24.20
C MET A 226 0.77 13.33 23.35
N ILE A 227 -0.50 13.70 23.59
CA ILE A 227 -1.20 14.74 22.81
C ILE A 227 -0.83 16.15 23.26
N PHE A 228 -0.47 16.35 24.53
CA PHE A 228 -0.05 17.66 25.06
C PHE A 228 1.29 18.13 24.47
N ASP A 229 2.19 17.20 24.12
CA ASP A 229 3.48 17.52 23.46
C ASP A 229 3.35 17.73 21.94
N LEU A 230 2.24 17.30 21.34
CA LEU A 230 1.96 17.55 19.93
C LEU A 230 1.35 18.94 19.78
N HIS A 231 2.15 19.94 19.44
CA HIS A 231 1.66 21.26 19.03
C HIS A 231 0.78 21.16 17.79
N LEU A 232 -0.49 20.74 17.97
CA LEU A 232 -1.41 20.47 16.88
C LEU A 232 -1.85 21.78 16.22
N SER A 233 -1.71 21.85 14.89
CA SER A 233 -2.25 22.95 14.08
C SER A 233 -3.78 22.93 14.06
N ASN A 234 -4.41 24.02 13.71
CA ASN A 234 -5.86 24.11 13.56
C ASN A 234 -6.18 24.72 12.17
N PRO A 235 -6.64 23.90 11.21
CA PRO A 235 -6.90 22.46 11.29
C PRO A 235 -5.63 21.60 11.40
N ILE A 236 -5.81 20.34 11.81
CA ILE A 236 -4.71 19.36 11.91
C ILE A 236 -4.16 19.04 10.53
N SER A 237 -2.83 18.99 10.41
CA SER A 237 -2.16 18.60 9.18
C SER A 237 -2.15 17.07 8.98
N ARG A 238 -1.92 16.63 7.74
CA ARG A 238 -1.80 15.21 7.39
C ARG A 238 -0.72 14.51 8.20
N GLY A 239 0.43 15.14 8.38
CA GLY A 239 1.52 14.58 9.18
C GLY A 239 1.14 14.38 10.64
N GLN A 240 0.43 15.32 11.24
CA GLN A 240 -0.09 15.22 12.61
C GLN A 240 -1.18 14.16 12.71
N MET A 241 -2.04 14.04 11.71
CA MET A 241 -3.03 12.95 11.60
C MET A 241 -2.35 11.57 11.58
N TYR A 242 -1.26 11.41 10.84
CA TYR A 242 -0.48 10.19 10.84
C TYR A 242 0.16 9.90 12.20
N GLN A 243 0.65 10.93 12.89
CA GLN A 243 1.20 10.80 14.24
C GLN A 243 0.17 10.23 15.23
N LEU A 244 -1.05 10.76 15.22
CA LEU A 244 -2.15 10.24 16.05
C LEU A 244 -2.53 8.80 15.66
N ALA A 245 -2.57 8.50 14.37
CA ALA A 245 -2.94 7.18 13.87
C ALA A 245 -1.93 6.09 14.25
N VAL A 246 -0.64 6.40 14.25
CA VAL A 246 0.44 5.48 14.69
C VAL A 246 0.25 5.05 16.14
N THR A 247 -0.16 5.97 17.02
CA THR A 247 -0.44 5.67 18.42
C THR A 247 -1.55 4.62 18.59
N ILE A 248 -2.64 4.74 17.79
CA ILE A 248 -3.75 3.78 17.81
C ILE A 248 -3.31 2.41 17.28
N ALA A 249 -2.48 2.40 16.25
CA ALA A 249 -1.95 1.18 15.67
C ALA A 249 -0.94 0.45 16.57
N GLY A 250 -0.55 1.02 17.71
CA GLY A 250 0.46 0.46 18.60
C GLY A 250 1.83 0.35 17.96
N LEU A 251 2.16 1.26 17.04
CA LEU A 251 3.44 1.30 16.35
C LEU A 251 4.39 2.26 17.09
N ASP A 252 5.52 1.74 17.53
CA ASP A 252 6.56 2.57 18.15
C ASP A 252 7.26 3.44 17.12
N ILE A 253 7.44 4.71 17.45
CA ILE A 253 8.11 5.72 16.61
C ILE A 253 9.64 5.75 16.88
N PHE A 254 10.14 4.90 17.76
CA PHE A 254 11.54 4.86 18.20
C PHE A 254 12.40 3.93 17.39
#